data_e01df345e0a82599a0dfaf55d5f59d7c
#
_entry.id   e01df345e0a82599a0dfaf55d5f59d7c
#
_cell.length_a   1.000
_cell.length_b   1.000
_cell.length_c   1.000
_cell.angle_alpha   90.00
_cell.angle_beta   90.00
_cell.angle_gamma   90.00
#
_symmetry.space_group_name_H-M   'P 1'
#
loop_
_entity.id
_entity.type
_entity.pdbx_description
1 polymer ?
#
loop_
_entity_poly.entity_id
_entity_poly.type
_entity_poly.pdbx_seq_one_letter_code
_entity_poly.pdbx_strand_id
1 'polypeptide(L)' 'MSTNEHDTRIEIGFEGSQIMSALVTAQAADELETALSNGNAGTLALDAEDGRYTVALNRVVYLKRFAREGRLGFGSTS' A
#
# COMPACT_ATOMS: atom_id res chain seq x y z
N MET A 1 8.64 21.43 -1.32
CA MET A 1 8.70 20.62 -1.52
C MET A 1 7.75 19.77 -1.43
N SER A 2 7.44 19.17 -2.12
CA SER A 2 6.43 18.35 -2.05
C SER A 2 6.73 17.15 -1.37
N THR A 3 5.97 16.80 -0.50
CA THR A 3 6.18 15.64 0.19
C THR A 3 5.16 14.64 -0.08
N ASN A 4 4.28 14.88 -1.00
CA ASN A 4 3.26 13.95 -1.23
C ASN A 4 3.57 13.11 -2.38
N GLU A 5 4.62 12.36 -2.34
CA GLU A 5 4.97 11.58 -3.44
C GLU A 5 4.30 10.27 -3.37
N HIS A 6 3.46 9.98 -4.31
CA HIS A 6 2.72 8.71 -4.37
C HIS A 6 3.50 7.78 -5.26
N ASP A 7 4.62 7.31 -4.77
CA ASP A 7 5.48 6.46 -5.57
C ASP A 7 5.68 5.08 -4.98
N THR A 8 4.93 4.74 -3.95
CA THR A 8 5.02 3.41 -3.36
C THR A 8 3.87 2.58 -3.88
N ARG A 9 4.20 1.55 -4.63
CA ARG A 9 3.17 0.73 -5.22
C ARG A 9 2.76 -0.34 -4.26
N ILE A 10 1.48 -0.50 -4.05
CA ILE A 10 0.96 -1.54 -3.17
C ILE A 10 -0.14 -2.30 -3.87
N GLU A 11 -0.39 -3.48 -3.38
CA GLU A 11 -1.50 -4.29 -3.82
C GLU A 11 -2.19 -4.80 -2.57
N ILE A 12 -3.49 -4.67 -2.51
CA ILE A 12 -4.27 -5.12 -1.37
C ILE A 12 -5.21 -6.20 -1.85
N GLY A 13 -5.15 -7.35 -1.22
CA GLY A 13 -6.08 -8.42 -1.51
C GLY A 13 -7.17 -8.43 -0.48
N PHE A 14 -8.42 -8.50 -0.93
CA PHE A 14 -9.58 -8.52 -0.06
C PHE A 14 -10.26 -9.86 -0.11
N GLU A 15 -11.10 -10.13 0.86
CA GLU A 15 -11.91 -11.33 0.83
C GLU A 15 -12.72 -11.36 -0.45
N GLY A 16 -12.93 -12.54 -0.96
CA GLY A 16 -13.68 -12.69 -2.20
C GLY A 16 -12.81 -12.56 -3.43
N SER A 17 -11.52 -12.66 -3.27
CA SER A 17 -10.61 -12.63 -4.40
C SER A 17 -10.54 -11.29 -5.11
N GLN A 18 -10.89 -10.23 -4.43
CA GLN A 18 -10.81 -8.91 -5.03
C GLN A 18 -9.45 -8.31 -4.72
N ILE A 19 -8.87 -7.67 -5.70
CA ILE A 19 -7.53 -7.11 -5.58
C ILE A 19 -7.56 -5.69 -6.08
N MET A 20 -6.90 -4.79 -5.35
CA MET A 20 -6.72 -3.44 -5.87
C MET A 20 -5.26 -3.08 -5.80
N SER A 21 -4.83 -2.25 -6.71
CA SER A 21 -3.47 -1.73 -6.74
C SER A 21 -3.51 -0.22 -6.72
N ALA A 22 -2.56 0.39 -6.09
CA ALA A 22 -2.53 1.84 -6.03
C ALA A 22 -1.11 2.30 -5.79
N LEU A 23 -0.86 3.56 -6.13
CA LEU A 23 0.38 4.23 -5.79
C LEU A 23 0.06 5.15 -4.63
N VAL A 24 0.74 4.97 -3.54
CA VAL A 24 0.49 5.72 -2.31
C VAL A 24 1.81 6.29 -1.79
N THR A 25 1.74 7.12 -0.78
CA THR A 25 2.97 7.59 -0.14
C THR A 25 3.53 6.47 0.72
N ALA A 26 4.81 6.53 0.96
CA ALA A 26 5.43 5.53 1.84
C ALA A 26 4.81 5.58 3.22
N GLN A 27 4.44 6.79 3.68
CA GLN A 27 3.83 6.91 4.98
C GLN A 27 2.45 6.24 5.00
N ALA A 28 1.68 6.37 3.93
CA ALA A 28 0.38 5.73 3.87
C ALA A 28 0.52 4.23 3.91
N ALA A 29 1.50 3.69 3.19
CA ALA A 29 1.75 2.27 3.20
C ALA A 29 2.15 1.79 4.59
N ASP A 30 2.98 2.57 5.28
CA ASP A 30 3.39 2.24 6.64
C ASP A 30 2.18 2.21 7.57
N GLU A 31 1.30 3.18 7.44
CA GLU A 31 0.12 3.25 8.31
C GLU A 31 -0.79 2.06 8.08
N LEU A 32 -0.96 1.66 6.84
CA LEU A 32 -1.80 0.52 6.56
C LEU A 32 -1.19 -0.75 7.11
N GLU A 33 0.11 -0.91 6.93
CA GLU A 33 0.79 -2.08 7.43
C GLU A 33 0.70 -2.15 8.95
N THR A 34 0.87 -1.03 9.62
CA THR A 34 0.79 -0.99 11.07
C THR A 34 -0.62 -1.33 11.54
N ALA A 35 -1.64 -0.76 10.88
CA ALA A 35 -3.01 -1.04 11.27
C ALA A 35 -3.34 -2.52 11.12
N LEU A 36 -2.85 -3.13 10.04
CA LEU A 36 -3.11 -4.55 9.84
C LEU A 36 -2.37 -5.39 10.85
N SER A 37 -1.13 -5.02 11.16
CA SER A 37 -0.33 -5.79 12.11
C SER A 37 -0.92 -5.71 13.51
N ASN A 38 -1.57 -4.60 13.83
CA ASN A 38 -2.16 -4.45 15.15
C ASN A 38 -3.54 -5.07 15.23
N GLY A 39 -4.04 -5.63 14.14
CA GLY A 39 -5.37 -6.23 14.16
C GLY A 39 -6.48 -5.22 14.28
N ASN A 40 -6.24 -4.00 13.82
CA ASN A 40 -7.25 -2.98 13.91
C ASN A 40 -8.45 -3.34 13.06
N ALA A 41 -9.63 -2.97 13.54
CA ALA A 41 -10.84 -3.12 12.76
C ALA A 41 -11.27 -1.76 12.30
N GLY A 42 -12.30 -1.68 11.53
CA GLY A 42 -12.81 -0.41 11.05
C GLY A 42 -12.22 -0.05 9.72
N THR A 43 -11.98 1.21 9.49
CA THR A 43 -11.50 1.67 8.20
C THR A 43 -10.27 2.52 8.35
N LEU A 44 -9.54 2.63 7.26
CA LEU A 44 -8.37 3.49 7.20
C LEU A 44 -8.43 4.25 5.89
N ALA A 45 -8.24 5.55 5.94
CA ALA A 45 -8.18 6.36 4.73
C ALA A 45 -6.78 6.27 4.14
N LEU A 46 -6.71 6.04 2.85
CA LEU A 46 -5.44 5.82 2.18
C LEU A 46 -5.33 6.81 1.03
N ASP A 47 -4.37 7.68 1.11
CA ASP A 47 -4.18 8.71 0.10
C ASP A 47 -3.37 8.14 -1.05
N ALA A 48 -3.97 8.05 -2.21
CA ALA A 48 -3.33 7.46 -3.37
C ALA A 48 -3.22 8.49 -4.47
N GLU A 49 -2.45 8.15 -5.49
CA GLU A 49 -2.22 9.07 -6.57
C GLU A 49 -3.51 9.47 -7.26
N ASP A 50 -4.44 8.57 -7.40
CA ASP A 50 -5.68 8.84 -8.10
C ASP A 50 -6.84 9.17 -7.18
N GLY A 51 -6.60 9.40 -5.91
CA GLY A 51 -7.67 9.77 -5.01
C GLY A 51 -7.47 9.17 -3.64
N ARG A 52 -8.54 9.13 -2.88
CA ARG A 52 -8.47 8.60 -1.54
C ARG A 52 -9.33 7.37 -1.45
N TYR A 53 -8.79 6.33 -0.87
CA TYR A 53 -9.52 5.10 -0.66
C TYR A 53 -9.81 4.95 0.82
N THR A 54 -10.99 4.50 1.16
CA THR A 54 -11.31 4.14 2.53
C THR A 54 -11.35 2.62 2.57
N VAL A 55 -10.39 2.04 3.26
CA VAL A 55 -10.17 0.61 3.23
C VAL A 55 -10.78 -0.03 4.45
N ALA A 56 -11.59 -1.06 4.26
CA ALA A 56 -12.17 -1.81 5.35
C ALA A 56 -11.13 -2.81 5.85
N LEU A 57 -10.56 -2.54 6.99
CA LEU A 57 -9.40 -3.31 7.45
C LEU A 57 -9.73 -4.76 7.71
N ASN A 58 -10.95 -5.04 8.18
CA ASN A 58 -11.29 -6.42 8.49
C ASN A 58 -11.59 -7.24 7.26
N ARG A 59 -11.54 -6.64 6.06
CA ARG A 59 -11.74 -7.40 4.85
C ARG A 59 -10.44 -7.61 4.11
N VAL A 60 -9.33 -7.11 4.61
CA VAL A 60 -8.05 -7.23 3.95
C VAL A 60 -7.45 -8.57 4.30
N VAL A 61 -7.04 -9.30 3.27
CA VAL A 61 -6.38 -10.58 3.44
C VAL A 61 -4.88 -10.39 3.42
N TYR A 62 -4.37 -9.53 2.55
CA TYR A 62 -2.94 -9.27 2.50
C TYR A 62 -2.65 -7.88 1.97
N LEU A 63 -1.47 -7.40 2.27
CA LEU A 63 -0.94 -6.18 1.70
C LEU A 63 0.43 -6.52 1.13
N LYS A 64 0.65 -6.18 -0.13
CA LYS A 64 1.94 -6.34 -0.74
C LYS A 64 2.50 -4.98 -1.08
N ARG A 65 3.72 -4.73 -0.66
CA ARG A 65 4.44 -3.53 -1.06
C ARG A 65 5.46 -3.96 -2.09
N PHE A 66 5.39 -3.36 -3.25
CA PHE A 66 6.29 -3.76 -4.31
C PHE A 66 7.66 -3.14 -4.08
N ALA A 67 8.68 -3.86 -4.44
CA ALA A 67 10.02 -3.33 -4.36
C ALA A 67 10.18 -2.25 -5.42
N ARG A 68 11.05 -1.27 -5.13
CA ARG A 68 11.28 -0.26 -6.09
C ARG A 68 12.04 -0.84 -7.17
N GLU A 69 11.57 -0.65 -8.36
CA GLU A 69 12.15 -1.22 -9.37
C GLU A 69 13.27 -0.60 -9.90
N GLY A 70 13.49 0.45 -9.95
CA GLY A 70 14.56 1.06 -10.58
C GLY A 70 15.86 0.67 -10.09
N ARG A 71 15.94 0.16 -8.99
CA ARG A 71 17.10 -0.02 -8.45
C ARG A 71 17.64 -1.22 -8.61
N LEU A 72 17.24 -1.89 -9.01
CA LEU A 72 17.68 -3.02 -9.04
C LEU A 72 18.44 -3.34 -10.02
N GLY A 73 18.48 -2.99 -10.45
CA GLY A 73 19.08 -3.32 -11.43
C GLY A 73 20.27 -3.89 -11.39
N PHE A 74 20.43 -3.52 -11.19
CA PHE A 74 21.16 -3.84 -11.16
C PHE A 74 21.76 -4.54 -10.82
N GLY A 75 21.81 -4.37 -10.78
CA GLY A 75 22.10 -4.94 -10.44
C GLY A 75 22.46 -5.59 -10.10
N SER A 76 22.27 -5.66 -10.08
CA SER A 76 22.37 -6.25 -9.58
C SER A 76 22.84 -7.09 -9.59
N THR A 77 22.96 -7.19 -9.90
CA THR A 77 23.23 -7.92 -9.78
C THR A 77 23.62 -8.41 -9.31
N SER A 78 23.57 -8.28 -9.24
CA SER A 78 23.75 -8.67 -8.64
C SER A 78 23.88 -8.99 -8.35
#